data_fd2631af04b86146d53a507b1b277279
#
_entry.id   fd2631af04b86146d53a507b1b277279
#
_cell.length_a   1.000
_cell.length_b   1.000
_cell.length_c   1.000
_cell.angle_alpha   90.00
_cell.angle_beta   90.00
_cell.angle_gamma   90.00
#
_symmetry.space_group_name_H-M   'P 1'
#
loop_
_entity.id
_entity.type
_entity.pdbx_description
1 polymer ?
#
loop_
_entity_poly.entity_id
_entity_poly.type
_entity_poly.pdbx_seq_one_letter_code
_entity_poly.pdbx_strand_id
1 'polypeptide(L)'
;LPAFPGGVLSYRNGQLEILKVQEDYDIEVAKTYTTGYEQVTENIGYGKLPNNLYYVNVKGTDGLKEVEKQMEKVMTTIADASGVIIDIRGFYGGYDPVSQYVAGCFASSRKLYMTTKKRNGPAHTDFTPTAEWYVEPKTGKPYTKPVIVLTSRFTQSAGETFALALKQFDHIKTVGDTTAGSFSDNPNFEMYNGWIFSVSIGDYRAPGGVSYEGIGMTPDVYSMTTKEDLLAGKDTALEKAMELLLK
;
A
#
# COMPACT_ATOMS: atom_id res chain seq x y z
N LEU A 1 -6.58 -17.03 -7.73
CA LEU A 1 -5.33 -17.29 -8.48
C LEU A 1 -4.41 -16.10 -8.17
N PRO A 2 -3.13 -16.33 -7.79
CA PRO A 2 -2.22 -15.22 -7.55
C PRO A 2 -2.10 -14.38 -8.83
N ALA A 3 -2.22 -13.07 -8.70
CA ALA A 3 -1.92 -12.16 -9.78
C ALA A 3 -0.41 -12.21 -10.03
N PHE A 4 0.02 -12.74 -11.17
CA PHE A 4 1.39 -12.61 -11.61
C PHE A 4 1.57 -11.20 -12.20
N PRO A 5 2.75 -10.57 -12.02
CA PRO A 5 3.08 -9.37 -12.76
C PRO A 5 2.91 -9.66 -14.26
N GLY A 6 1.86 -9.07 -14.87
CA GLY A 6 1.58 -9.23 -16.31
C GLY A 6 0.35 -10.04 -16.69
N GLY A 7 -0.41 -10.62 -15.75
CA GLY A 7 -1.70 -11.23 -16.09
C GLY A 7 -2.08 -12.46 -15.28
N VAL A 8 -3.32 -12.86 -15.43
CA VAL A 8 -3.88 -14.10 -14.87
C VAL A 8 -3.92 -15.15 -15.96
N LEU A 9 -3.37 -16.33 -15.69
CA LEU A 9 -3.55 -17.49 -16.56
C LEU A 9 -4.97 -18.01 -16.42
N SER A 10 -5.73 -17.97 -17.48
CA SER A 10 -7.08 -18.56 -17.57
C SER A 10 -7.11 -19.64 -18.61
N TYR A 11 -7.71 -20.79 -18.27
CA TYR A 11 -7.94 -21.86 -19.23
C TYR A 11 -9.38 -21.76 -19.73
N ARG A 12 -9.56 -21.35 -21.00
CA ARG A 12 -10.87 -21.25 -21.65
C ARG A 12 -10.87 -22.00 -22.95
N ASN A 13 -11.95 -22.75 -23.23
CA ASN A 13 -12.15 -23.49 -24.48
C ASN A 13 -10.96 -24.37 -24.91
N GLY A 14 -10.28 -24.98 -23.94
CA GLY A 14 -9.12 -25.83 -24.24
C GLY A 14 -7.83 -25.09 -24.55
N GLN A 15 -7.80 -23.77 -24.40
CA GLN A 15 -6.60 -22.93 -24.60
C GLN A 15 -6.22 -22.17 -23.34
N LEU A 16 -4.91 -22.01 -23.16
CA LEU A 16 -4.35 -21.18 -22.09
C LEU A 16 -4.33 -19.73 -22.56
N GLU A 17 -5.11 -18.89 -21.90
CA GLU A 17 -5.15 -17.45 -22.17
C GLU A 17 -4.45 -16.69 -21.04
N ILE A 18 -3.59 -15.74 -21.42
CA ILE A 18 -3.05 -14.76 -20.48
C ILE A 18 -4.01 -13.57 -20.47
N LEU A 19 -4.83 -13.51 -19.44
CA LEU A 19 -5.63 -12.32 -19.19
C LEU A 19 -4.70 -11.28 -18.58
N LYS A 20 -4.31 -10.27 -19.34
CA LYS A 20 -3.59 -9.10 -18.78
C LYS A 20 -4.50 -8.43 -17.77
N VAL A 21 -4.15 -8.55 -16.50
CA VAL A 21 -4.79 -7.75 -15.46
C VAL A 21 -4.26 -6.34 -15.65
N GLN A 22 -5.16 -5.44 -15.98
CA GLN A 22 -4.79 -4.07 -16.21
C GLN A 22 -4.66 -3.36 -14.86
N GLU A 23 -3.53 -2.72 -14.66
CA GLU A 23 -3.31 -1.80 -13.56
C GLU A 23 -4.23 -0.58 -13.72
N ASP A 24 -4.75 -0.08 -12.62
CA ASP A 24 -5.61 1.10 -12.52
C ASP A 24 -4.78 2.36 -12.24
N TYR A 25 -3.48 2.30 -12.44
CA TYR A 25 -2.57 3.42 -12.36
C TYR A 25 -1.36 3.20 -13.28
N ASP A 26 -0.72 4.32 -13.66
CA ASP A 26 0.57 4.34 -14.33
C ASP A 26 1.43 5.43 -13.67
N ILE A 27 2.57 5.04 -13.14
CA ILE A 27 3.49 5.96 -12.47
C ILE A 27 3.99 7.05 -13.44
N GLU A 28 4.16 6.75 -14.73
CA GLU A 28 4.59 7.74 -15.70
C GLU A 28 3.51 8.80 -15.95
N VAL A 29 2.24 8.40 -15.94
CA VAL A 29 1.11 9.35 -15.97
C VAL A 29 1.10 10.19 -14.69
N ALA A 30 1.21 9.56 -13.51
CA ALA A 30 1.23 10.29 -12.23
C ALA A 30 2.38 11.30 -12.15
N LYS A 31 3.57 10.97 -12.68
CA LYS A 31 4.71 11.89 -12.75
C LYS A 31 4.43 13.14 -13.58
N THR A 32 3.56 13.09 -14.60
CA THR A 32 3.24 14.28 -15.42
C THR A 32 2.53 15.38 -14.62
N TYR A 33 1.88 15.03 -13.51
CA TYR A 33 1.27 16.00 -12.58
C TYR A 33 2.28 16.69 -11.67
N THR A 34 3.51 16.18 -11.60
CA THR A 34 4.53 16.64 -10.66
C THR A 34 5.59 17.52 -11.34
N THR A 35 6.23 18.36 -10.55
CA THR A 35 7.47 19.04 -10.91
C THR A 35 8.61 18.56 -10.02
N GLY A 36 9.79 18.34 -10.61
CA GLY A 36 10.98 17.92 -9.88
C GLY A 36 10.80 16.54 -9.22
N TYR A 37 10.17 15.58 -9.92
CA TYR A 37 10.06 14.22 -9.41
C TYR A 37 11.46 13.62 -9.20
N GLU A 38 11.68 13.07 -8.01
CA GLU A 38 12.92 12.42 -7.62
C GLU A 38 12.63 11.00 -7.12
N GLN A 39 13.34 10.01 -7.70
CA GLN A 39 13.37 8.65 -7.19
C GLN A 39 14.48 8.56 -6.14
N VAL A 40 14.12 8.31 -4.88
CA VAL A 40 15.10 8.31 -3.76
C VAL A 40 15.57 6.92 -3.37
N THR A 41 14.75 5.89 -3.61
CA THR A 41 15.12 4.47 -3.56
C THR A 41 14.54 3.75 -4.76
N GLU A 42 14.74 2.45 -4.92
CA GLU A 42 14.08 1.67 -5.96
C GLU A 42 12.55 1.76 -5.88
N ASN A 43 12.01 1.81 -4.65
CA ASN A 43 10.57 1.73 -4.39
C ASN A 43 9.93 3.02 -3.89
N ILE A 44 10.71 4.08 -3.60
CA ILE A 44 10.19 5.34 -3.07
C ILE A 44 10.63 6.50 -3.96
N GLY A 45 9.66 7.31 -4.37
CA GLY A 45 9.91 8.56 -5.09
C GLY A 45 8.92 9.65 -4.66
N TYR A 46 9.24 10.90 -4.93
CA TYR A 46 8.35 12.01 -4.60
C TYR A 46 8.48 13.17 -5.60
N GLY A 47 7.47 14.01 -5.68
CA GLY A 47 7.47 15.20 -6.52
C GLY A 47 6.49 16.23 -6.03
N LYS A 48 6.70 17.50 -6.42
CA LYS A 48 5.80 18.60 -6.05
C LYS A 48 4.62 18.66 -7.00
N LEU A 49 3.42 18.72 -6.45
CA LEU A 49 2.17 18.99 -7.14
C LEU A 49 1.81 20.49 -7.09
N PRO A 50 0.85 20.97 -7.89
CA PRO A 50 0.28 22.32 -7.76
C PRO A 50 -0.23 22.62 -6.35
N ASN A 51 -0.41 23.90 -6.03
CA ASN A 51 -1.00 24.39 -4.77
C ASN A 51 -0.24 23.93 -3.50
N ASN A 52 1.08 23.80 -3.60
CA ASN A 52 1.94 23.34 -2.50
C ASN A 52 1.57 21.98 -1.94
N LEU A 53 1.01 21.09 -2.78
CA LEU A 53 0.83 19.67 -2.48
C LEU A 53 2.08 18.89 -2.88
N TYR A 54 2.23 17.69 -2.31
CA TYR A 54 3.29 16.75 -2.69
C TYR A 54 2.71 15.37 -2.93
N TYR A 55 3.32 14.70 -3.90
CA TYR A 55 3.08 13.30 -4.23
C TYR A 55 4.26 12.46 -3.74
N VAL A 56 3.99 11.37 -3.05
CA VAL A 56 4.96 10.39 -2.58
C VAL A 56 4.51 9.02 -3.07
N ASN A 57 5.31 8.39 -3.94
CA ASN A 57 5.04 7.03 -4.40
C ASN A 57 5.80 6.03 -3.54
N VAL A 58 5.11 4.99 -3.07
CA VAL A 58 5.68 3.86 -2.33
C VAL A 58 5.14 2.58 -2.96
N LYS A 59 5.99 1.83 -3.67
CA LYS A 59 5.58 0.61 -4.40
C LYS A 59 6.18 -0.68 -3.85
N GLY A 60 6.93 -0.61 -2.79
CA GLY A 60 7.59 -1.76 -2.17
C GLY A 60 8.45 -1.37 -0.98
N THR A 61 9.24 -2.34 -0.52
CA THR A 61 10.14 -2.16 0.62
C THR A 61 11.59 -2.36 0.18
N ASP A 62 12.41 -1.34 0.42
CA ASP A 62 13.86 -1.40 0.30
C ASP A 62 14.49 -1.81 1.64
N GLY A 63 15.82 -1.83 1.72
CA GLY A 63 16.50 -2.06 2.99
C GLY A 63 16.16 -0.96 4.02
N LEU A 64 15.81 -1.36 5.26
CA LEU A 64 15.31 -0.43 6.29
C LEU A 64 16.23 0.78 6.50
N LYS A 65 17.54 0.57 6.61
CA LYS A 65 18.51 1.67 6.80
C LYS A 65 18.52 2.67 5.65
N GLU A 66 18.33 2.20 4.42
CA GLU A 66 18.26 3.09 3.26
C GLU A 66 16.96 3.89 3.29
N VAL A 67 15.84 3.23 3.60
CA VAL A 67 14.55 3.89 3.75
C VAL A 67 14.58 4.94 4.86
N GLU A 68 15.16 4.64 6.02
CA GLU A 68 15.32 5.59 7.12
C GLU A 68 16.02 6.87 6.67
N LYS A 69 17.18 6.73 6.01
CA LYS A 69 17.96 7.85 5.49
C LYS A 69 17.20 8.66 4.44
N GLN A 70 16.54 7.99 3.50
CA GLN A 70 15.85 8.68 2.41
C GLN A 70 14.56 9.34 2.89
N MET A 71 13.84 8.72 3.83
CA MET A 71 12.63 9.31 4.40
C MET A 71 12.92 10.58 5.20
N GLU A 72 14.08 10.73 5.82
CA GLU A 72 14.50 12.02 6.44
C GLU A 72 14.50 13.14 5.40
N LYS A 73 15.06 12.89 4.21
CA LYS A 73 15.07 13.84 3.09
C LYS A 73 13.65 14.16 2.61
N VAL A 74 12.84 13.12 2.37
CA VAL A 74 11.45 13.27 1.94
C VAL A 74 10.67 14.11 2.94
N MET A 75 10.72 13.76 4.23
CA MET A 75 9.98 14.45 5.29
C MET A 75 10.43 15.90 5.47
N THR A 76 11.73 16.19 5.31
CA THR A 76 12.24 17.56 5.33
C THR A 76 11.68 18.37 4.16
N THR A 77 11.62 17.77 2.96
CA THR A 77 11.14 18.45 1.75
C THR A 77 9.64 18.74 1.83
N ILE A 78 8.83 17.81 2.35
CA ILE A 78 7.37 17.95 2.40
C ILE A 78 6.88 18.68 3.67
N ALA A 79 7.77 19.08 4.60
CA ALA A 79 7.39 19.60 5.91
C ALA A 79 6.41 20.78 5.85
N ASP A 80 6.59 21.66 4.87
CA ASP A 80 5.75 22.85 4.68
C ASP A 80 4.61 22.64 3.66
N ALA A 81 4.49 21.44 3.08
CA ALA A 81 3.40 21.12 2.17
C ALA A 81 2.03 21.39 2.81
N SER A 82 1.06 21.82 2.00
CA SER A 82 -0.33 22.03 2.45
C SER A 82 -1.09 20.70 2.59
N GLY A 83 -0.67 19.67 1.85
CA GLY A 83 -1.20 18.31 1.88
C GLY A 83 -0.27 17.36 1.14
N VAL A 84 -0.37 16.06 1.44
CA VAL A 84 0.45 15.01 0.82
C VAL A 84 -0.45 13.91 0.27
N ILE A 85 -0.13 13.42 -0.92
CA ILE A 85 -0.74 12.23 -1.53
C ILE A 85 0.31 11.13 -1.48
N ILE A 86 -0.01 10.03 -0.79
CA ILE A 86 0.84 8.83 -0.74
C ILE A 86 0.22 7.79 -1.67
N ASP A 87 0.91 7.46 -2.75
CA ASP A 87 0.43 6.48 -3.73
C ASP A 87 1.04 5.10 -3.47
N ILE A 88 0.17 4.17 -3.08
CA ILE A 88 0.51 2.77 -2.83
C ILE A 88 -0.24 1.81 -3.76
N ARG A 89 -0.80 2.31 -4.87
CA ARG A 89 -1.58 1.49 -5.81
C ARG A 89 -0.78 0.34 -6.41
N GLY A 90 0.53 0.50 -6.57
CA GLY A 90 1.46 -0.55 -7.01
C GLY A 90 2.27 -1.19 -5.89
N PHE A 91 1.83 -1.14 -4.65
CA PHE A 91 2.56 -1.74 -3.53
C PHE A 91 2.15 -3.19 -3.33
N TYR A 92 2.83 -4.10 -4.02
CA TYR A 92 2.52 -5.54 -4.03
C TYR A 92 2.96 -6.29 -2.76
N GLY A 93 3.54 -5.63 -1.79
CA GLY A 93 4.00 -6.22 -0.55
C GLY A 93 5.49 -6.08 -0.30
N GLY A 94 5.98 -6.73 0.75
CA GLY A 94 7.39 -6.65 1.16
C GLY A 94 7.56 -6.89 2.66
N TYR A 95 8.46 -6.15 3.28
CA TYR A 95 8.82 -6.32 4.69
C TYR A 95 8.08 -5.33 5.59
N ASP A 96 7.13 -5.80 6.39
CA ASP A 96 6.27 -4.99 7.26
C ASP A 96 7.00 -3.96 8.14
N PRO A 97 8.15 -4.24 8.76
CA PRO A 97 8.86 -3.23 9.53
C PRO A 97 9.26 -1.97 8.75
N VAL A 98 9.52 -2.11 7.43
CA VAL A 98 9.78 -0.95 6.55
C VAL A 98 8.51 -0.15 6.32
N SER A 99 7.40 -0.82 6.00
CA SER A 99 6.08 -0.20 5.88
C SER A 99 5.69 0.53 7.17
N GLN A 100 5.89 -0.11 8.32
CA GLN A 100 5.64 0.46 9.64
C GLN A 100 6.48 1.71 9.89
N TYR A 101 7.77 1.71 9.48
CA TYR A 101 8.64 2.88 9.60
C TYR A 101 8.13 4.05 8.75
N VAL A 102 7.82 3.81 7.47
CA VAL A 102 7.32 4.87 6.57
C VAL A 102 5.99 5.41 7.07
N ALA A 103 5.06 4.55 7.53
CA ALA A 103 3.81 4.98 8.16
C ALA A 103 4.07 5.83 9.41
N GLY A 104 5.08 5.48 10.19
CA GLY A 104 5.50 6.23 11.38
C GLY A 104 5.96 7.66 11.09
N CYS A 105 6.44 7.96 9.88
CA CYS A 105 6.78 9.34 9.48
C CYS A 105 5.54 10.26 9.43
N PHE A 106 4.35 9.69 9.28
CA PHE A 106 3.07 10.41 9.24
C PHE A 106 2.23 10.22 10.52
N ALA A 107 2.72 9.43 11.46
CA ALA A 107 2.02 9.14 12.70
C ALA A 107 2.16 10.29 13.71
N SER A 108 1.06 10.79 14.25
CA SER A 108 1.05 11.85 15.27
C SER A 108 1.22 11.30 16.71
N SER A 109 0.98 10.01 16.90
CA SER A 109 1.07 9.33 18.20
C SER A 109 1.22 7.81 18.00
N ARG A 110 1.56 7.09 19.09
CA ARG A 110 1.58 5.62 19.04
C ARG A 110 0.16 5.07 19.04
N LYS A 111 -0.18 4.26 18.03
CA LYS A 111 -1.49 3.58 17.94
C LYS A 111 -1.32 2.10 17.56
N LEU A 112 -2.12 1.23 18.20
CA LEU A 112 -2.30 -0.14 17.74
C LEU A 112 -2.97 -0.09 16.37
N TYR A 113 -2.40 -0.75 15.35
CA TYR A 113 -3.04 -0.81 14.04
C TYR A 113 -3.36 -2.23 13.59
N MET A 114 -2.72 -3.23 14.20
CA MET A 114 -2.91 -4.63 13.80
C MET A 114 -2.58 -5.56 14.96
N THR A 115 -3.26 -6.70 15.01
CA THR A 115 -2.85 -7.88 15.78
C THR A 115 -2.66 -9.06 14.83
N THR A 116 -1.69 -9.93 15.13
CA THR A 116 -1.41 -11.11 14.31
C THR A 116 -1.26 -12.35 15.15
N LYS A 117 -1.73 -13.47 14.60
CA LYS A 117 -1.41 -14.83 15.07
C LYS A 117 -1.03 -15.67 13.85
N LYS A 118 -0.14 -16.64 14.02
CA LYS A 118 0.29 -17.55 12.96
C LYS A 118 -0.03 -18.99 13.31
N ARG A 119 -0.40 -19.77 12.34
CA ARG A 119 -0.60 -21.22 12.49
C ARG A 119 0.67 -21.86 13.02
N ASN A 120 0.55 -22.69 14.06
CA ASN A 120 1.67 -23.38 14.69
C ASN A 120 1.41 -24.87 14.97
N GLY A 121 0.31 -25.43 14.46
CA GLY A 121 -0.04 -26.82 14.61
C GLY A 121 -1.18 -27.28 13.68
N PRO A 122 -1.57 -28.56 13.74
CA PRO A 122 -2.52 -29.17 12.80
C PRO A 122 -3.99 -28.81 13.09
N ALA A 123 -4.38 -28.52 14.33
CA ALA A 123 -5.75 -28.18 14.67
C ALA A 123 -6.11 -26.77 14.23
N HIS A 124 -7.38 -26.52 13.88
CA HIS A 124 -7.85 -25.18 13.45
C HIS A 124 -7.63 -24.08 14.50
N THR A 125 -7.47 -24.47 15.76
CA THR A 125 -7.24 -23.57 16.90
C THR A 125 -5.78 -23.34 17.23
N ASP A 126 -4.87 -24.04 16.56
CA ASP A 126 -3.44 -23.98 16.86
C ASP A 126 -2.82 -22.72 16.26
N PHE A 127 -2.63 -21.72 17.10
CA PHE A 127 -2.00 -20.46 16.75
C PHE A 127 -0.94 -20.06 17.77
N THR A 128 0.03 -19.29 17.33
CA THR A 128 0.95 -18.58 18.22
C THR A 128 0.19 -17.62 19.15
N PRO A 129 0.78 -17.17 20.25
CA PRO A 129 0.26 -16.04 21.00
C PRO A 129 0.04 -14.82 20.10
N THR A 130 -0.96 -14.01 20.41
CA THR A 130 -1.25 -12.78 19.67
C THR A 130 -0.09 -11.81 19.81
N ALA A 131 0.41 -11.32 18.66
CA ALA A 131 1.35 -10.20 18.59
C ALA A 131 0.60 -8.92 18.27
N GLU A 132 0.96 -7.83 18.93
CA GLU A 132 0.42 -6.49 18.70
C GLU A 132 1.40 -5.66 17.89
N TRP A 133 0.87 -4.95 16.88
CA TRP A 133 1.64 -4.09 16.00
C TRP A 133 1.22 -2.64 16.16
N TYR A 134 2.18 -1.79 16.48
CA TYR A 134 1.96 -0.38 16.73
C TYR A 134 2.66 0.47 15.70
N VAL A 135 1.96 1.46 15.15
CA VAL A 135 2.57 2.56 14.42
C VAL A 135 2.86 3.69 15.42
N GLU A 136 4.03 4.29 15.31
CA GLU A 136 4.48 5.36 16.21
C GLU A 136 5.36 6.37 15.46
N PRO A 137 5.42 7.64 15.91
CA PRO A 137 6.25 8.65 15.26
C PRO A 137 7.70 8.21 15.10
N LYS A 138 8.24 8.33 13.88
CA LYS A 138 9.63 7.97 13.54
C LYS A 138 10.52 9.18 13.27
N THR A 139 9.92 10.36 13.08
CA THR A 139 10.64 11.62 12.90
C THR A 139 10.40 12.54 14.09
N GLY A 140 11.32 13.44 14.36
CA GLY A 140 11.18 14.39 15.47
C GLY A 140 9.99 15.35 15.33
N LYS A 141 9.48 15.53 14.10
CA LYS A 141 8.29 16.32 13.81
C LYS A 141 7.46 15.59 12.75
N PRO A 142 6.45 14.80 13.15
CA PRO A 142 5.61 14.07 12.22
C PRO A 142 4.79 15.04 11.34
N TYR A 143 4.49 14.61 10.11
CA TYR A 143 3.59 15.33 9.23
C TYR A 143 2.14 15.06 9.65
N THR A 144 1.43 16.09 10.09
CA THR A 144 0.05 15.98 10.64
C THR A 144 -0.98 16.80 9.89
N LYS A 145 -0.59 17.44 8.78
CA LYS A 145 -1.53 18.08 7.86
C LYS A 145 -2.25 17.03 7.02
N PRO A 146 -3.29 17.40 6.22
CA PRO A 146 -4.06 16.40 5.48
C PRO A 146 -3.22 15.51 4.57
N VAL A 147 -3.50 14.20 4.62
CA VAL A 147 -2.89 13.18 3.77
C VAL A 147 -3.98 12.37 3.08
N ILE A 148 -3.80 12.11 1.79
CA ILE A 148 -4.59 11.13 1.04
C ILE A 148 -3.70 9.95 0.66
N VAL A 149 -4.18 8.74 0.93
CA VAL A 149 -3.52 7.50 0.50
C VAL A 149 -4.28 6.92 -0.69
N LEU A 150 -3.60 6.77 -1.83
CA LEU A 150 -4.17 6.12 -3.00
C LEU A 150 -4.00 4.60 -2.90
N THR A 151 -5.12 3.88 -2.95
CA THR A 151 -5.17 2.42 -2.87
C THR A 151 -5.74 1.80 -4.14
N SER A 152 -5.38 0.57 -4.43
CA SER A 152 -5.95 -0.21 -5.52
C SER A 152 -6.07 -1.69 -5.14
N ARG A 153 -6.72 -2.48 -5.98
CA ARG A 153 -6.76 -3.95 -5.88
C ARG A 153 -5.37 -4.62 -5.95
N PHE A 154 -4.34 -3.88 -6.33
CA PHE A 154 -2.95 -4.36 -6.33
C PHE A 154 -2.19 -3.97 -5.06
N THR A 155 -2.77 -3.12 -4.21
CA THR A 155 -2.24 -2.88 -2.87
C THR A 155 -2.44 -4.15 -2.05
N GLN A 156 -1.35 -4.84 -1.69
CA GLN A 156 -1.42 -6.12 -0.98
C GLN A 156 -0.33 -6.28 0.08
N SER A 157 -0.52 -7.22 1.01
CA SER A 157 0.44 -7.62 2.04
C SER A 157 0.97 -6.40 2.82
N ALA A 158 2.29 -6.14 2.83
CA ALA A 158 2.88 -4.98 3.49
C ALA A 158 2.31 -3.63 2.99
N GLY A 159 1.75 -3.56 1.78
CA GLY A 159 1.01 -2.40 1.28
C GLY A 159 -0.32 -2.21 2.01
N GLU A 160 -1.02 -3.30 2.33
CA GLU A 160 -2.29 -3.26 3.09
C GLU A 160 -2.04 -2.94 4.56
N THR A 161 -1.03 -3.55 5.18
CA THR A 161 -0.65 -3.23 6.57
C THR A 161 -0.19 -1.79 6.72
N PHE A 162 0.49 -1.24 5.70
CA PHE A 162 0.84 0.18 5.61
C PHE A 162 -0.40 1.08 5.58
N ALA A 163 -1.35 0.80 4.68
CA ALA A 163 -2.60 1.54 4.60
C ALA A 163 -3.38 1.44 5.92
N LEU A 164 -3.44 0.26 6.52
CA LEU A 164 -4.11 0.04 7.81
C LEU A 164 -3.48 0.86 8.94
N ALA A 165 -2.14 0.96 8.98
CA ALA A 165 -1.43 1.78 9.96
C ALA A 165 -1.77 3.27 9.79
N LEU A 166 -1.81 3.77 8.55
CA LEU A 166 -2.14 5.16 8.25
C LEU A 166 -3.60 5.49 8.56
N LYS A 167 -4.55 4.59 8.30
CA LYS A 167 -5.98 4.76 8.61
C LYS A 167 -6.29 4.96 10.10
N GLN A 168 -5.32 4.76 10.98
CA GLN A 168 -5.52 5.03 12.41
C GLN A 168 -5.55 6.54 12.75
N PHE A 169 -5.23 7.43 11.79
CA PHE A 169 -5.09 8.88 12.03
C PHE A 169 -6.15 9.68 11.27
N ASP A 170 -6.84 10.60 11.98
CA ASP A 170 -7.98 11.37 11.45
C ASP A 170 -7.60 12.33 10.31
N HIS A 171 -6.33 12.75 10.23
CA HIS A 171 -5.81 13.60 9.15
C HIS A 171 -5.50 12.81 7.87
N ILE A 172 -5.68 11.49 7.86
CA ILE A 172 -5.41 10.60 6.74
C ILE A 172 -6.70 9.97 6.22
N LYS A 173 -6.92 10.05 4.92
CA LYS A 173 -8.03 9.39 4.22
C LYS A 173 -7.51 8.55 3.07
N THR A 174 -8.26 7.54 2.67
CA THR A 174 -7.95 6.67 1.54
C THR A 174 -8.86 6.96 0.35
N VAL A 175 -8.29 6.95 -0.85
CA VAL A 175 -9.00 7.18 -2.12
C VAL A 175 -8.55 6.10 -3.12
N GLY A 176 -9.42 5.63 -3.98
CA GLY A 176 -9.09 4.65 -5.02
C GLY A 176 -10.03 3.47 -5.04
N ASP A 177 -9.49 2.26 -5.04
CA ASP A 177 -10.23 1.01 -5.01
C ASP A 177 -9.94 0.20 -3.73
N THR A 178 -10.76 -0.81 -3.50
CA THR A 178 -10.56 -1.82 -2.45
C THR A 178 -9.23 -2.54 -2.65
N THR A 179 -8.48 -2.76 -1.57
CA THR A 179 -7.20 -3.47 -1.60
C THR A 179 -7.35 -4.95 -1.90
N ALA A 180 -6.25 -5.66 -2.09
CA ALA A 180 -6.25 -7.06 -2.53
C ALA A 180 -6.90 -8.04 -1.54
N GLY A 181 -6.87 -7.76 -0.24
CA GLY A 181 -7.30 -8.70 0.79
C GLY A 181 -6.31 -9.86 1.00
N SER A 182 -5.03 -9.58 0.88
CA SER A 182 -3.94 -10.54 1.04
C SER A 182 -2.97 -10.07 2.14
N PHE A 183 -3.46 -10.01 3.36
CA PHE A 183 -2.73 -9.47 4.53
C PHE A 183 -1.71 -10.43 5.11
N SER A 184 -2.03 -11.72 5.09
CA SER A 184 -1.27 -12.73 5.80
C SER A 184 0.02 -13.13 5.08
N ASP A 185 1.00 -13.56 5.86
CA ASP A 185 2.15 -14.28 5.32
C ASP A 185 1.71 -15.53 4.55
N ASN A 186 2.31 -15.73 3.39
CA ASN A 186 2.05 -16.86 2.49
C ASN A 186 3.35 -17.64 2.22
N PRO A 187 3.78 -18.55 3.11
CA PRO A 187 4.94 -19.37 2.84
C PRO A 187 4.72 -20.26 1.62
N ASN A 188 5.80 -20.46 0.87
CA ASN A 188 5.80 -21.34 -0.29
C ASN A 188 6.07 -22.78 0.14
N PHE A 189 5.33 -23.72 -0.47
CA PHE A 189 5.48 -25.15 -0.32
C PHE A 189 5.75 -25.75 -1.69
N GLU A 190 6.78 -26.59 -1.78
CA GLU A 190 7.12 -27.30 -3.01
C GLU A 190 6.47 -28.69 -3.04
N MET A 191 5.87 -29.04 -4.16
CA MET A 191 5.31 -30.36 -4.43
C MET A 191 6.37 -31.26 -5.09
N TYR A 192 6.22 -32.58 -4.99
CA TYR A 192 7.15 -33.55 -5.58
C TYR A 192 7.38 -33.39 -7.09
N ASN A 193 6.46 -32.78 -7.80
CA ASN A 193 6.57 -32.50 -9.24
C ASN A 193 7.26 -31.14 -9.53
N GLY A 194 7.80 -30.46 -8.51
CA GLY A 194 8.44 -29.14 -8.63
C GLY A 194 7.47 -27.95 -8.67
N TRP A 195 6.17 -28.17 -8.54
CA TRP A 195 5.23 -27.08 -8.41
C TRP A 195 5.31 -26.42 -7.03
N ILE A 196 5.12 -25.12 -7.02
CA ILE A 196 5.10 -24.34 -5.77
C ILE A 196 3.68 -23.82 -5.56
N PHE A 197 3.18 -23.95 -4.34
CA PHE A 197 1.96 -23.29 -3.90
C PHE A 197 2.22 -22.53 -2.61
N SER A 198 1.42 -21.50 -2.35
CA SER A 198 1.44 -20.76 -1.09
C SER A 198 0.07 -20.79 -0.43
N VAL A 199 0.08 -20.72 0.89
CA VAL A 199 -1.14 -20.71 1.71
C VAL A 199 -1.01 -19.66 2.79
N SER A 200 -2.06 -18.85 2.97
CA SER A 200 -2.18 -17.93 4.11
C SER A 200 -2.10 -18.72 5.42
N ILE A 201 -1.21 -18.31 6.32
CA ILE A 201 -1.01 -18.96 7.62
C ILE A 201 -1.34 -18.06 8.81
N GLY A 202 -1.72 -16.82 8.59
CA GLY A 202 -1.92 -15.82 9.63
C GLY A 202 -3.37 -15.42 9.82
N ASP A 203 -3.74 -15.10 11.06
CA ASP A 203 -4.96 -14.38 11.41
C ASP A 203 -4.54 -12.93 11.73
N TYR A 204 -4.75 -12.03 10.75
CA TYR A 204 -4.42 -10.61 10.82
C TYR A 204 -5.69 -9.82 11.04
N ARG A 205 -5.70 -8.98 12.09
CA ARG A 205 -6.89 -8.22 12.47
C ARG A 205 -6.56 -6.77 12.75
N ALA A 206 -7.40 -5.90 12.20
CA ALA A 206 -7.44 -4.49 12.55
C ALA A 206 -7.93 -4.29 14.01
N PRO A 207 -7.73 -3.11 14.60
CA PRO A 207 -8.38 -2.75 15.85
C PRO A 207 -9.90 -2.99 15.79
N GLY A 208 -10.46 -3.55 16.86
CA GLY A 208 -11.87 -4.00 16.85
C GLY A 208 -12.09 -5.42 16.30
N GLY A 209 -11.03 -6.13 15.90
CA GLY A 209 -11.10 -7.54 15.54
C GLY A 209 -11.50 -7.83 14.09
N VAL A 210 -11.61 -6.81 13.24
CA VAL A 210 -11.96 -6.97 11.82
C VAL A 210 -10.81 -7.59 11.05
N SER A 211 -11.08 -8.65 10.28
CA SER A 211 -10.14 -9.22 9.32
C SER A 211 -10.50 -8.76 7.91
N TYR A 212 -9.50 -8.33 7.17
CA TYR A 212 -9.63 -7.97 5.76
C TYR A 212 -9.07 -9.05 4.81
N GLU A 213 -8.58 -10.17 5.36
CA GLU A 213 -8.11 -11.30 4.57
C GLU A 213 -9.23 -11.83 3.66
N GLY A 214 -8.96 -11.94 2.38
CA GLY A 214 -9.90 -12.39 1.35
C GLY A 214 -10.93 -11.36 0.88
N ILE A 215 -11.05 -10.18 1.54
CA ILE A 215 -12.04 -9.16 1.19
C ILE A 215 -11.45 -7.78 0.85
N GLY A 216 -10.27 -7.46 1.38
CA GLY A 216 -9.62 -6.16 1.21
C GLY A 216 -10.20 -5.03 2.07
N MET A 217 -9.45 -3.94 2.18
CA MET A 217 -9.92 -2.70 2.80
C MET A 217 -10.58 -1.80 1.77
N THR A 218 -11.80 -1.35 2.05
CA THR A 218 -12.47 -0.34 1.23
C THR A 218 -11.86 1.04 1.47
N PRO A 219 -11.67 1.86 0.42
CA PRO A 219 -11.25 3.24 0.58
C PRO A 219 -12.37 4.09 1.21
N ASP A 220 -12.00 5.25 1.77
CA ASP A 220 -12.98 6.22 2.28
C ASP A 220 -13.72 6.91 1.14
N VAL A 221 -13.07 7.02 -0.03
CA VAL A 221 -13.67 7.56 -1.26
C VAL A 221 -13.29 6.68 -2.45
N TYR A 222 -14.27 6.06 -3.10
CA TYR A 222 -14.03 5.34 -4.35
C TYR A 222 -13.75 6.31 -5.49
N SER A 223 -12.62 6.12 -6.16
CA SER A 223 -12.25 6.85 -7.37
C SER A 223 -11.22 6.04 -8.15
N MET A 224 -11.68 5.34 -9.17
CA MET A 224 -10.83 4.48 -9.98
C MET A 224 -10.39 5.21 -11.25
N THR A 225 -9.14 5.01 -11.66
CA THR A 225 -8.64 5.44 -12.96
C THR A 225 -8.87 4.32 -13.97
N THR A 226 -9.51 4.64 -15.09
CA THR A 226 -9.76 3.66 -16.15
C THR A 226 -8.57 3.55 -17.11
N LYS A 227 -8.56 2.53 -17.94
CA LYS A 227 -7.57 2.38 -19.01
C LYS A 227 -7.62 3.54 -19.99
N GLU A 228 -8.81 3.93 -20.34
CA GLU A 228 -9.08 5.03 -21.26
C GLU A 228 -8.52 6.33 -20.69
N ASP A 229 -8.69 6.56 -19.37
CA ASP A 229 -8.08 7.72 -18.69
C ASP A 229 -6.55 7.68 -18.80
N LEU A 230 -5.93 6.55 -18.45
CA LEU A 230 -4.46 6.40 -18.52
C LEU A 230 -3.92 6.60 -19.93
N LEU A 231 -4.58 6.03 -20.95
CA LEU A 231 -4.21 6.24 -22.34
C LEU A 231 -4.36 7.70 -22.79
N ALA A 232 -5.26 8.44 -22.17
CA ALA A 232 -5.44 9.88 -22.36
C ALA A 232 -4.47 10.73 -21.51
N GLY A 233 -3.56 10.10 -20.75
CA GLY A 233 -2.63 10.78 -19.85
C GLY A 233 -3.28 11.34 -18.59
N LYS A 234 -4.42 10.77 -18.17
CA LYS A 234 -5.21 11.21 -17.03
C LYS A 234 -5.18 10.21 -15.89
N ASP A 235 -5.04 10.71 -14.66
CA ASP A 235 -5.13 9.92 -13.43
C ASP A 235 -6.29 10.43 -12.56
N THR A 236 -7.47 9.86 -12.77
CA THR A 236 -8.72 10.28 -12.11
C THR A 236 -8.66 10.13 -10.58
N ALA A 237 -8.00 9.10 -10.07
CA ALA A 237 -7.84 8.91 -8.64
C ALA A 237 -6.91 9.97 -8.02
N LEU A 238 -5.80 10.29 -8.70
CA LEU A 238 -4.87 11.35 -8.27
C LEU A 238 -5.55 12.73 -8.31
N GLU A 239 -6.28 13.03 -9.38
CA GLU A 239 -7.05 14.28 -9.49
C GLU A 239 -8.08 14.41 -8.35
N LYS A 240 -8.77 13.31 -8.02
CA LYS A 240 -9.71 13.27 -6.89
C LYS A 240 -9.02 13.52 -5.55
N ALA A 241 -7.85 12.93 -5.35
CA ALA A 241 -7.05 13.18 -4.14
C ALA A 241 -6.64 14.65 -4.02
N MET A 242 -6.19 15.26 -5.11
CA MET A 242 -5.85 16.69 -5.15
C MET A 242 -7.07 17.57 -4.84
N GLU A 243 -8.25 17.27 -5.45
CA GLU A 243 -9.50 17.99 -5.16
C GLU A 243 -9.85 17.96 -3.67
N LEU A 244 -9.70 16.80 -3.02
CA LEU A 244 -10.04 16.62 -1.60
C LEU A 244 -9.09 17.38 -0.67
N LEU A 245 -7.83 17.54 -1.03
CA LEU A 245 -6.83 18.29 -0.26
C LEU A 245 -6.98 19.82 -0.39
N LEU A 246 -7.73 20.29 -1.38
CA LEU A 246 -7.95 21.72 -1.64
C LEU A 246 -9.27 22.26 -1.05
N LYS A 247 -10.06 21.41 -0.42
CA LYS A 247 -11.31 21.75 0.28
C LYS A 247 -11.07 22.04 1.75
#